data_5e68db5dd8e4c5a4f0a329aeaba2e9e2
#
_entry.id   5e68db5dd8e4c5a4f0a329aeaba2e9e2
#
_cell.length_a   1.000
_cell.length_b   1.000
_cell.length_c   1.000
_cell.angle_alpha   90.00
_cell.angle_beta   90.00
_cell.angle_gamma   90.00
#
_symmetry.space_group_name_H-M   'P 1'
#
loop_
_entity.id
_entity.type
_entity.pdbx_description
1 polymer ?
#
loop_
_entity_poly.entity_id
_entity_poly.type
_entity_poly.pdbx_seq_one_letter_code
_entity_poly.pdbx_strand_id
1 'polypeptide(L)'
;MDKLHVGITPWDFSSLSAKNLADQAVFVEDLGYDSFWLPENHFGENAIPDPLTLLAAVSGVTSKIKLGTTSYLLTLRNPIQAAEQVAVLD
;
A
#
# COMPACT_ATOMS: atom_id res chain seq x y z
N MET A 1 23.00 9.55 15.71
CA MET A 1 21.56 9.67 16.05
C MET A 1 20.73 9.01 14.97
N ASP A 2 19.83 8.15 15.38
CA ASP A 2 18.97 7.45 14.42
C ASP A 2 17.99 8.40 13.77
N LYS A 3 17.78 8.21 12.48
CA LYS A 3 16.79 8.97 11.73
C LYS A 3 15.38 8.56 12.14
N LEU A 4 14.49 9.53 12.31
CA LEU A 4 13.07 9.25 12.50
C LEU A 4 12.47 8.74 11.19
N HIS A 5 11.79 7.61 11.25
CA HIS A 5 11.09 7.05 10.11
C HIS A 5 9.61 7.39 10.20
N VAL A 6 9.05 7.92 9.13
CA VAL A 6 7.65 8.37 9.10
C VAL A 6 6.91 7.65 7.98
N GLY A 7 5.83 6.98 8.36
CA GLY A 7 4.92 6.33 7.42
C GLY A 7 3.63 7.11 7.28
N ILE A 8 2.93 6.90 6.18
CA ILE A 8 1.67 7.57 5.90
C ILE A 8 0.71 6.62 5.19
N THR A 9 -0.58 6.81 5.41
CA THR A 9 -1.65 6.13 4.67
C THR A 9 -2.23 7.08 3.61
N PRO A 10 -3.00 6.57 2.64
CA PRO A 10 -3.73 7.45 1.74
C PRO A 10 -4.65 8.40 2.52
N TRP A 11 -4.83 9.59 2.00
CA TRP A 11 -5.68 10.63 2.61
C TRP A 11 -6.81 11.07 1.70
N ASP A 12 -6.72 10.78 0.40
CA ASP A 12 -7.75 11.15 -0.57
C ASP A 12 -8.45 9.88 -1.06
N PHE A 13 -9.72 9.75 -0.71
CA PHE A 13 -10.57 8.64 -1.08
C PHE A 13 -11.67 9.03 -2.07
N SER A 14 -11.52 10.17 -2.75
CA SER A 14 -12.46 10.60 -3.79
C SER A 14 -12.52 9.60 -4.96
N SER A 15 -11.43 8.86 -5.16
CA SER A 15 -11.37 7.74 -6.08
C SER A 15 -10.46 6.67 -5.47
N LEU A 16 -10.95 5.43 -5.41
CA LEU A 16 -10.17 4.30 -4.92
C LEU A 16 -9.45 3.57 -6.05
N SER A 17 -9.26 4.24 -7.18
CA SER A 17 -8.51 3.67 -8.29
C SER A 17 -7.04 3.45 -7.92
N ALA A 18 -6.44 2.43 -8.53
CA ALA A 18 -5.01 2.18 -8.36
C ALA A 18 -4.18 3.41 -8.76
N LYS A 19 -4.62 4.13 -9.80
CA LYS A 19 -3.93 5.32 -10.24
C LYS A 19 -3.92 6.42 -9.18
N ASN A 20 -5.06 6.68 -8.52
CA ASN A 20 -5.13 7.69 -7.47
C ASN A 20 -4.21 7.35 -6.30
N LEU A 21 -4.21 6.09 -5.87
CA LEU A 21 -3.35 5.64 -4.79
C LEU A 21 -1.87 5.69 -5.18
N ALA A 22 -1.55 5.34 -6.42
CA ALA A 22 -0.19 5.42 -6.94
C ALA A 22 0.29 6.88 -6.99
N ASP A 23 -0.56 7.81 -7.42
CA ASP A 23 -0.22 9.24 -7.47
C ASP A 23 0.06 9.77 -6.05
N GLN A 24 -0.73 9.36 -5.07
CA GLN A 24 -0.48 9.75 -3.67
C GLN A 24 0.86 9.22 -3.17
N ALA A 25 1.18 7.97 -3.50
CA ALA A 25 2.45 7.36 -3.07
C ALA A 25 3.66 8.08 -3.68
N VAL A 26 3.59 8.43 -4.96
CA VAL A 26 4.65 9.19 -5.62
C VAL A 26 4.82 10.55 -4.95
N PHE A 27 3.72 11.23 -4.65
CA PHE A 27 3.74 12.53 -3.99
C PHE A 27 4.48 12.46 -2.64
N VAL A 28 4.14 11.47 -1.80
CA VAL A 28 4.77 11.38 -0.48
C VAL A 28 6.20 10.83 -0.56
N GLU A 29 6.52 10.01 -1.55
CA GLU A 29 7.90 9.59 -1.79
C GLU A 29 8.77 10.80 -2.10
N ASP A 30 8.30 11.70 -2.95
CA ASP A 30 9.01 12.92 -3.31
C ASP A 30 9.18 13.86 -2.10
N LEU A 31 8.25 13.83 -1.15
CA LEU A 31 8.36 14.60 0.09
C LEU A 31 9.30 13.97 1.13
N GLY A 32 9.76 12.73 0.91
CA GLY A 32 10.70 12.07 1.79
C GLY A 32 10.09 11.20 2.86
N TYR A 33 8.82 10.82 2.77
CA TYR A 33 8.23 9.82 3.66
C TYR A 33 8.91 8.47 3.45
N ASP A 34 9.04 7.72 4.53
CA ASP A 34 9.78 6.44 4.51
C ASP A 34 8.92 5.25 4.09
N SER A 35 7.60 5.31 4.35
CA SER A 35 6.72 4.19 4.06
C SER A 35 5.30 4.63 3.77
N PHE A 36 4.61 3.82 2.95
CA PHE A 36 3.23 4.04 2.53
C PHE A 36 2.43 2.78 2.87
N TRP A 37 1.32 2.93 3.60
CA TRP A 37 0.60 1.83 4.22
C TRP A 37 -0.84 1.78 3.76
N LEU A 38 -1.31 0.61 3.34
CA LEU A 38 -2.71 0.41 2.97
C LEU A 38 -3.39 -0.51 3.99
N PRO A 39 -4.56 -0.11 4.51
CA PRO A 39 -5.38 -1.02 5.30
C PRO A 39 -6.10 -2.02 4.39
N GLU A 40 -6.70 -3.01 4.98
CA GLU A 40 -7.61 -3.90 4.27
C GLU A 40 -9.00 -3.79 4.90
N ASN A 41 -9.96 -3.27 4.12
CA ASN A 41 -11.35 -3.09 4.54
C ASN A 41 -12.26 -3.55 3.41
N HIS A 42 -13.24 -4.38 3.73
CA HIS A 42 -14.11 -4.97 2.72
C HIS A 42 -15.46 -4.27 2.60
N PHE A 43 -15.79 -3.41 3.57
CA PHE A 43 -17.09 -2.75 3.61
C PHE A 43 -16.92 -1.27 3.88
N GLY A 44 -17.91 -0.47 3.41
CA GLY A 44 -17.93 0.96 3.64
C GLY A 44 -17.48 1.75 2.42
N GLU A 45 -17.58 3.08 2.53
CA GLU A 45 -17.31 3.99 1.42
C GLU A 45 -15.84 4.01 1.01
N ASN A 46 -14.95 3.80 1.97
CA ASN A 46 -13.51 3.85 1.73
C ASN A 46 -12.89 2.45 1.79
N ALA A 47 -13.61 1.46 1.30
CA ALA A 47 -13.13 0.08 1.33
C ALA A 47 -11.88 -0.10 0.45
N ILE A 48 -10.92 -0.84 0.97
CA ILE A 48 -9.72 -1.27 0.24
C ILE A 48 -9.66 -2.79 0.36
N PRO A 49 -10.35 -3.51 -0.54
CA PRO A 49 -10.51 -4.96 -0.38
C PRO A 49 -9.28 -5.78 -0.75
N ASP A 50 -8.39 -5.22 -1.54
CA ASP A 50 -7.19 -5.95 -1.98
C ASP A 50 -5.96 -5.06 -1.97
N PRO A 51 -5.33 -4.90 -0.78
CA PRO A 51 -4.20 -4.00 -0.66
C PRO A 51 -2.98 -4.44 -1.46
N LEU A 52 -2.71 -5.74 -1.62
CA LEU A 52 -1.53 -6.17 -2.39
C LEU A 52 -1.64 -5.83 -3.86
N THR A 53 -2.83 -5.97 -4.45
CA THR A 53 -3.04 -5.59 -5.84
C THR A 53 -2.81 -4.09 -6.05
N LEU A 54 -3.29 -3.29 -5.12
CA LEU A 54 -3.07 -1.83 -5.16
C LEU A 54 -1.60 -1.48 -4.94
N LEU A 55 -0.93 -2.16 -4.00
CA LEU A 55 0.50 -1.95 -3.77
C LEU A 55 1.34 -2.37 -4.97
N ALA A 56 0.89 -3.34 -5.76
CA ALA A 56 1.57 -3.69 -7.00
C ALA A 56 1.61 -2.50 -7.97
N ALA A 57 0.50 -1.77 -8.11
CA ALA A 57 0.48 -0.55 -8.92
C ALA A 57 1.39 0.52 -8.35
N VAL A 58 1.40 0.69 -7.03
CA VAL A 58 2.28 1.65 -6.35
C VAL A 58 3.74 1.29 -6.57
N SER A 59 4.09 0.01 -6.46
CA SER A 59 5.48 -0.44 -6.63
C SER A 59 6.02 -0.16 -8.02
N GLY A 60 5.15 -0.11 -9.02
CA GLY A 60 5.54 0.18 -10.40
C GLY A 60 5.95 1.63 -10.65
N VAL A 61 5.60 2.54 -9.77
CA VAL A 61 5.83 3.98 -9.94
C VAL A 61 6.67 4.61 -8.81
N THR A 62 7.06 3.83 -7.83
CA THR A 62 7.90 4.28 -6.71
C THR A 62 9.24 3.55 -6.74
N SER A 63 10.26 4.11 -6.08
CA SER A 63 11.60 3.51 -6.10
C SER A 63 12.23 3.32 -4.73
N LYS A 64 11.89 4.14 -3.74
CA LYS A 64 12.55 4.12 -2.43
C LYS A 64 11.61 3.86 -1.27
N ILE A 65 10.37 4.35 -1.37
CA ILE A 65 9.41 4.27 -0.28
C ILE A 65 9.05 2.80 -0.02
N LYS A 66 9.02 2.41 1.24
CA LYS A 66 8.63 1.07 1.63
C LYS A 66 7.11 0.94 1.63
N LEU A 67 6.62 -0.22 1.23
CA LEU A 67 5.19 -0.48 1.11
C LEU A 67 4.77 -1.48 2.16
N GLY A 68 3.63 -1.24 2.80
CA GLY A 68 3.15 -2.12 3.86
C GLY A 68 1.63 -2.17 3.93
N THR A 69 1.15 -3.10 4.71
CA THR A 69 -0.29 -3.26 4.98
C THR A 69 -0.57 -3.12 6.46
N THR A 70 -1.74 -2.55 6.78
CA THR A 70 -2.21 -2.35 8.15
C THR A 70 -3.71 -2.69 8.27
N SER A 71 -4.10 -3.90 8.24
CA SER A 71 -3.38 -5.16 8.22
C SER A 71 -3.65 -5.91 6.93
N TYR A 72 -3.14 -7.14 6.82
CA TYR A 72 -3.40 -8.02 5.68
C TYR A 72 -4.18 -9.23 6.21
N LEU A 73 -5.40 -9.45 5.70
CA LEU A 73 -6.29 -10.50 6.21
C LEU A 73 -5.96 -11.83 5.53
N LEU A 74 -4.92 -12.47 5.98
CA LEU A 74 -4.43 -13.73 5.40
C LEU A 74 -5.49 -14.84 5.46
N THR A 75 -6.36 -14.83 6.47
CA THR A 75 -7.41 -15.84 6.63
C THR A 75 -8.41 -15.88 5.47
N LEU A 76 -8.49 -14.83 4.67
CA LEU A 76 -9.39 -14.76 3.51
C LEU A 76 -8.73 -15.28 2.22
N ARG A 77 -7.49 -15.76 2.29
CA ARG A 77 -6.70 -16.05 1.11
C ARG A 77 -6.09 -17.45 1.14
N ASN A 78 -5.75 -17.94 -0.04
CA ASN A 78 -4.89 -19.10 -0.15
C ASN A 78 -3.48 -18.72 0.30
N PRO A 79 -2.92 -19.37 1.32
CA PRO A 79 -1.63 -18.97 1.87
C PRO A 79 -0.46 -19.12 0.89
N ILE A 80 -0.53 -20.06 -0.03
CA ILE A 80 0.50 -20.25 -1.05
C ILE A 80 0.51 -19.06 -2.02
N GLN A 81 -0.66 -18.67 -2.52
CA GLN A 81 -0.78 -17.52 -3.41
C GLN A 81 -0.36 -16.24 -2.72
N ALA A 82 -0.76 -16.06 -1.46
CA ALA A 82 -0.38 -14.88 -0.69
C ALA A 82 1.15 -14.78 -0.54
N ALA A 83 1.80 -15.89 -0.22
CA ALA A 83 3.25 -15.93 -0.08
C ALA A 83 3.94 -15.59 -1.40
N GLU A 84 3.44 -16.11 -2.52
CA GLU A 84 3.99 -15.82 -3.84
C GLU A 84 3.84 -14.35 -4.22
N GLN A 85 2.66 -13.76 -3.95
CA GLN A 85 2.39 -12.36 -4.25
C GLN A 85 3.30 -11.44 -3.44
N VAL A 86 3.48 -11.72 -2.17
CA VAL A 86 4.38 -10.93 -1.31
C VAL A 86 5.82 -11.05 -1.80
N ALA A 87 6.25 -12.25 -2.16
CA ALA A 87 7.61 -12.47 -2.66
C ALA A 87 7.88 -11.71 -3.96
N VAL A 88 6.88 -11.64 -4.85
CA VAL A 88 7.01 -10.89 -6.11
C VAL A 88 7.09 -9.39 -5.87
N LEU A 89 6.31 -8.89 -4.90
CA LEU A 89 6.31 -7.46 -4.57
C LEU A 89 7.59 -7.00 -3.86
N ASP A 90 8.19 -7.87 -3.12
CA ASP A 90 9.36 -7.54 -2.28
C ASP A 90 10.65 -7.28 -3.16
#